data_0228e516495c1f4ce0cbf2b75cae76a7
#
_entry.id   0228e516495c1f4ce0cbf2b75cae76a7
#
_cell.length_a   1.000
_cell.length_b   1.000
_cell.length_c   1.000
_cell.angle_alpha   90.00
_cell.angle_beta   90.00
_cell.angle_gamma   90.00
#
_symmetry.space_group_name_H-M   'P 1'
#
loop_
_entity.id
_entity.type
_entity.pdbx_description
1 polymer ?
#
loop_
_entity_poly.entity_id
_entity_poly.type
_entity_poly.pdbx_seq_one_letter_code
_entity_poly.pdbx_strand_id
1 'polypeptide(L)'
;MKPIGSKSQALRSAHFWGKLSKAVVAVGVVLIGAGIVGAIIDGIGFWGVMITGIVGAAAAYVLMRYPEMPMPTTESLRVTDLATLAGKTEIWLEAQRPALPAPAVTLMQDIGLRLDQLAPQLQTLDENDPAAREVRKLVGEHLPELINGYKKIPDSLKHKEHAGKTPAQQLVDGLKTIDREIETMTGQISRGELDKLAVRGRYLEMRYDNAETPG
;
A
#
# COMPACT_ATOMS: atom_id res chain seq x y z
N MET A 1 1.44 -15.84 6.65
CA MET A 1 1.31 -14.43 7.07
C MET A 1 0.29 -13.76 6.16
N LYS A 2 -0.83 -13.27 6.72
CA LYS A 2 -1.90 -12.64 5.96
C LYS A 2 -1.50 -11.18 5.63
N PRO A 3 -1.54 -10.72 4.37
CA PRO A 3 -1.16 -9.35 4.01
C PRO A 3 -2.19 -8.33 4.50
N ILE A 4 -1.75 -7.08 4.59
CA ILE A 4 -2.60 -5.95 4.99
C ILE A 4 -3.21 -5.37 3.71
N GLY A 5 -4.46 -5.77 3.40
CA GLY A 5 -5.25 -5.26 2.29
C GLY A 5 -4.97 -5.87 0.91
N SER A 6 -5.80 -5.52 -0.07
CA SER A 6 -5.81 -6.12 -1.41
C SER A 6 -4.70 -5.62 -2.33
N LYS A 7 -4.30 -4.35 -2.19
CA LYS A 7 -3.28 -3.73 -3.06
C LYS A 7 -1.88 -4.22 -2.76
N SER A 8 -1.58 -4.56 -1.50
CA SER A 8 -0.28 -5.16 -1.13
C SER A 8 -0.10 -6.54 -1.75
N GLN A 9 -1.18 -7.32 -1.91
CA GLN A 9 -1.16 -8.62 -2.61
C GLN A 9 -0.90 -8.44 -4.10
N ALA A 10 -1.64 -7.56 -4.75
CA ALA A 10 -1.52 -7.30 -6.18
C ALA A 10 -0.12 -6.79 -6.56
N LEU A 11 0.47 -5.92 -5.74
CA LEU A 11 1.81 -5.39 -5.96
C LEU A 11 2.90 -6.44 -5.75
N ARG A 12 2.76 -7.33 -4.77
CA ARG A 12 3.70 -8.44 -4.57
C ARG A 12 3.71 -9.39 -5.76
N SER A 13 2.53 -9.79 -6.24
CA SER A 13 2.42 -10.68 -7.40
C SER A 13 2.92 -10.01 -8.68
N ALA A 14 2.48 -8.77 -8.97
CA ALA A 14 2.91 -8.03 -10.15
C ALA A 14 4.44 -7.76 -10.15
N HIS A 15 5.00 -7.48 -8.97
CA HIS A 15 6.44 -7.24 -8.83
C HIS A 15 7.27 -8.52 -8.97
N PHE A 16 6.79 -9.64 -8.44
CA PHE A 16 7.43 -10.95 -8.62
C PHE A 16 7.46 -11.35 -10.10
N TRP A 17 6.32 -11.25 -10.81
CA TRP A 17 6.24 -11.53 -12.24
C TRP A 17 7.06 -10.54 -13.08
N GLY A 18 7.07 -9.25 -12.72
CA GLY A 18 7.88 -8.24 -13.41
C GLY A 18 9.39 -8.44 -13.23
N LYS A 19 9.86 -8.93 -12.08
CA LYS A 19 11.27 -9.31 -11.87
C LYS A 19 11.61 -10.59 -12.58
N LEU A 20 10.73 -11.59 -12.52
CA LEU A 20 10.93 -12.87 -13.19
C LEU A 20 11.02 -12.68 -14.71
N SER A 21 10.15 -11.89 -15.31
CA SER A 21 10.17 -11.62 -16.74
C SER A 21 11.46 -10.89 -17.18
N LYS A 22 11.92 -9.89 -16.43
CA LYS A 22 13.17 -9.19 -16.72
C LYS A 22 14.40 -10.09 -16.56
N ALA A 23 14.42 -10.95 -15.54
CA ALA A 23 15.47 -11.92 -15.33
C ALA A 23 15.51 -12.97 -16.47
N VAL A 24 14.35 -13.49 -16.88
CA VAL A 24 14.22 -14.44 -17.99
C VAL A 24 14.68 -13.80 -19.32
N VAL A 25 14.27 -12.56 -19.59
CA VAL A 25 14.72 -11.84 -20.79
C VAL A 25 16.23 -11.60 -20.77
N ALA A 26 16.80 -11.17 -19.65
CA ALA A 26 18.23 -10.94 -19.53
C ALA A 26 19.04 -12.24 -19.73
N VAL A 27 18.62 -13.33 -19.13
CA VAL A 27 19.22 -14.66 -19.32
C VAL A 27 19.08 -15.12 -20.78
N GLY A 28 17.91 -14.90 -21.40
CA GLY A 28 17.69 -15.22 -22.82
C GLY A 28 18.61 -14.46 -23.76
N VAL A 29 18.80 -13.15 -23.54
CA VAL A 29 19.73 -12.32 -24.33
C VAL A 29 21.19 -12.79 -24.19
N VAL A 30 21.61 -13.13 -22.97
CA VAL A 30 22.98 -13.66 -22.73
C VAL A 30 23.16 -15.00 -23.41
N LEU A 31 22.21 -15.90 -23.37
CA LEU A 31 22.29 -17.21 -24.03
C LEU A 31 22.28 -17.10 -25.55
N ILE A 32 21.46 -16.22 -26.12
CA ILE A 32 21.44 -15.96 -27.57
C ILE A 32 22.76 -15.32 -28.01
N GLY A 33 23.26 -14.34 -27.26
CA GLY A 33 24.58 -13.71 -27.56
C GLY A 33 25.71 -14.72 -27.48
N ALA A 34 25.74 -15.57 -26.50
CA ALA A 34 26.73 -16.64 -26.35
C ALA A 34 26.62 -17.68 -27.50
N GLY A 35 25.40 -18.02 -27.93
CA GLY A 35 25.14 -18.92 -29.05
C GLY A 35 25.69 -18.36 -30.38
N ILE A 36 25.48 -17.06 -30.65
CA ILE A 36 25.97 -16.39 -31.85
C ILE A 36 27.49 -16.33 -31.85
N VAL A 37 28.11 -15.96 -30.75
CA VAL A 37 29.58 -15.92 -30.61
C VAL A 37 30.18 -17.33 -30.75
N GLY A 38 29.51 -18.34 -30.17
CA GLY A 38 29.91 -19.73 -30.27
C GLY A 38 29.88 -20.30 -31.69
N ALA A 39 28.88 -19.87 -32.48
CA ALA A 39 28.77 -20.26 -33.89
C ALA A 39 29.85 -19.64 -34.81
N ILE A 40 30.37 -18.45 -34.41
CA ILE A 40 31.41 -17.73 -35.19
C ILE A 40 32.81 -18.26 -34.87
N ILE A 41 33.09 -18.80 -33.69
CA ILE A 41 34.43 -19.18 -33.19
C ILE A 41 34.67 -20.71 -33.24
N ASP A 42 33.89 -21.44 -34.04
CA ASP A 42 34.05 -22.89 -34.27
C ASP A 42 34.02 -23.77 -33.00
N GLY A 43 33.21 -23.37 -32.07
CA GLY A 43 32.88 -24.10 -30.84
C GLY A 43 33.30 -23.39 -29.55
N ILE A 44 32.33 -23.15 -28.69
CA ILE A 44 32.61 -22.70 -27.32
C ILE A 44 33.13 -23.92 -26.56
N GLY A 45 34.42 -24.04 -26.37
CA GLY A 45 35.00 -25.07 -25.52
C GLY A 45 34.45 -24.99 -24.10
N PHE A 46 34.66 -26.06 -23.31
CA PHE A 46 34.19 -26.19 -21.90
C PHE A 46 34.34 -24.89 -21.08
N TRP A 47 35.43 -24.15 -21.28
CA TRP A 47 35.70 -22.87 -20.62
C TRP A 47 34.71 -21.76 -20.99
N GLY A 48 34.26 -21.68 -22.23
CA GLY A 48 33.32 -20.68 -22.69
C GLY A 48 31.90 -20.88 -22.07
N VAL A 49 31.47 -22.15 -21.97
CA VAL A 49 30.21 -22.50 -21.29
C VAL A 49 30.28 -22.15 -19.83
N MET A 50 31.40 -22.42 -19.16
CA MET A 50 31.59 -22.08 -17.74
C MET A 50 31.55 -20.59 -17.47
N ILE A 51 32.23 -19.78 -18.30
CA ILE A 51 32.23 -18.32 -18.17
C ILE A 51 30.83 -17.75 -18.41
N THR A 52 30.10 -18.23 -19.42
CA THR A 52 28.73 -17.80 -19.71
C THR A 52 27.78 -18.14 -18.55
N GLY A 53 27.95 -19.32 -17.94
CA GLY A 53 27.19 -19.72 -16.76
C GLY A 53 27.48 -18.83 -15.55
N ILE A 54 28.72 -18.47 -15.30
CA ILE A 54 29.12 -17.59 -14.19
C ILE A 54 28.57 -16.16 -14.40
N VAL A 55 28.69 -15.62 -15.61
CA VAL A 55 28.18 -14.29 -15.96
C VAL A 55 26.64 -14.27 -15.84
N GLY A 56 25.95 -15.30 -16.32
CA GLY A 56 24.50 -15.44 -16.18
C GLY A 56 24.05 -15.53 -14.71
N ALA A 57 24.76 -16.32 -13.90
CA ALA A 57 24.49 -16.44 -12.46
C ALA A 57 24.77 -15.12 -11.71
N ALA A 58 25.84 -14.41 -12.04
CA ALA A 58 26.16 -13.10 -11.47
C ALA A 58 25.13 -12.05 -11.86
N ALA A 59 24.70 -12.01 -13.11
CA ALA A 59 23.63 -11.11 -13.57
C ALA A 59 22.29 -11.41 -12.87
N ALA A 60 21.92 -12.69 -12.75
CA ALA A 60 20.72 -13.09 -12.03
C ALA A 60 20.81 -12.71 -10.53
N TYR A 61 21.97 -12.90 -9.90
CA TYR A 61 22.22 -12.51 -8.50
C TYR A 61 22.09 -11.00 -8.30
N VAL A 62 22.69 -10.18 -9.19
CA VAL A 62 22.57 -8.73 -9.16
C VAL A 62 21.09 -8.30 -9.35
N LEU A 63 20.37 -8.88 -10.32
CA LEU A 63 18.95 -8.58 -10.56
C LEU A 63 18.03 -9.01 -9.41
N MET A 64 18.39 -10.09 -8.69
CA MET A 64 17.66 -10.48 -7.47
C MET A 64 17.93 -9.55 -6.29
N ARG A 65 19.12 -8.96 -6.24
CA ARG A 65 19.54 -8.09 -5.12
C ARG A 65 19.16 -6.61 -5.30
N TYR A 66 18.88 -6.17 -6.52
CA TYR A 66 18.50 -4.79 -6.86
C TYR A 66 17.24 -4.76 -7.76
N PRO A 67 16.31 -3.79 -7.60
CA PRO A 67 16.18 -2.80 -6.55
C PRO A 67 15.09 -3.18 -5.54
N GLU A 68 15.25 -2.77 -4.29
CA GLU A 68 14.15 -2.67 -3.34
C GLU A 68 13.08 -1.74 -3.94
N MET A 69 11.81 -2.10 -3.83
CA MET A 69 10.73 -1.16 -4.17
C MET A 69 10.93 0.11 -3.34
N PRO A 70 10.87 1.30 -3.92
CA PRO A 70 10.86 2.52 -3.13
C PRO A 70 9.64 2.45 -2.20
N MET A 71 9.90 2.14 -0.92
CA MET A 71 8.83 2.11 0.09
C MET A 71 8.36 3.55 0.30
N PRO A 72 7.04 3.77 0.36
CA PRO A 72 6.51 5.07 0.71
C PRO A 72 7.13 5.54 2.04
N THR A 73 7.69 6.73 2.05
CA THR A 73 8.19 7.36 3.27
C THR A 73 7.05 8.10 3.96
N THR A 74 7.17 8.36 5.25
CA THR A 74 6.19 9.17 6.00
C THR A 74 5.95 10.53 5.34
N GLU A 75 6.99 11.14 4.81
CA GLU A 75 6.90 12.42 4.10
C GLU A 75 6.10 12.29 2.80
N SER A 76 6.27 11.19 2.07
CA SER A 76 5.50 10.94 0.85
C SER A 76 4.01 10.71 1.11
N LEU A 77 3.61 10.25 2.31
CA LEU A 77 2.21 10.11 2.69
C LEU A 77 1.55 11.47 2.94
N ARG A 78 2.26 12.41 3.54
CA ARG A 78 1.76 13.77 3.82
C ARG A 78 1.43 14.55 2.54
N VAL A 79 2.24 14.38 1.49
CA VAL A 79 2.13 15.14 0.23
C VAL A 79 1.36 14.37 -0.85
N THR A 80 0.89 13.16 -0.52
CA THR A 80 0.20 12.30 -1.48
C THR A 80 -1.21 12.81 -1.76
N ASP A 81 -1.60 12.76 -3.03
CA ASP A 81 -2.96 12.92 -3.50
C ASP A 81 -3.92 11.94 -2.78
N LEU A 82 -5.11 12.42 -2.42
CA LEU A 82 -6.09 11.68 -1.62
C LEU A 82 -6.48 10.35 -2.26
N ALA A 83 -6.63 10.33 -3.57
CA ALA A 83 -7.00 9.15 -4.35
C ALA A 83 -5.99 7.98 -4.20
N THR A 84 -4.71 8.30 -3.98
CA THR A 84 -3.63 7.31 -3.86
C THR A 84 -3.17 7.09 -2.42
N LEU A 85 -3.62 7.93 -1.47
CA LEU A 85 -3.19 7.92 -0.08
C LEU A 85 -3.46 6.57 0.60
N ALA A 86 -4.67 6.04 0.48
CA ALA A 86 -5.05 4.76 1.09
C ALA A 86 -4.11 3.62 0.66
N GLY A 87 -3.87 3.49 -0.66
CA GLY A 87 -2.98 2.44 -1.18
C GLY A 87 -1.51 2.61 -0.79
N LYS A 88 -0.98 3.84 -0.73
CA LYS A 88 0.38 4.09 -0.26
C LYS A 88 0.53 3.82 1.23
N THR A 89 -0.49 4.18 2.02
CA THR A 89 -0.51 3.90 3.47
C THR A 89 -0.52 2.41 3.74
N GLU A 90 -1.31 1.63 3.01
CA GLU A 90 -1.34 0.17 3.13
C GLU A 90 0.05 -0.46 2.89
N ILE A 91 0.75 -0.04 1.82
CA ILE A 91 2.10 -0.51 1.51
C ILE A 91 3.08 -0.12 2.62
N TRP A 92 2.97 1.10 3.13
CA TRP A 92 3.81 1.59 4.21
C TRP A 92 3.56 0.81 5.51
N LEU A 93 2.29 0.53 5.86
CA LEU A 93 1.92 -0.28 7.03
C LEU A 93 2.51 -1.70 6.96
N GLU A 94 2.43 -2.35 5.81
CA GLU A 94 3.03 -3.69 5.62
C GLU A 94 4.54 -3.67 5.88
N ALA A 95 5.23 -2.60 5.50
CA ALA A 95 6.65 -2.44 5.75
C ALA A 95 7.00 -2.24 7.24
N GLN A 96 6.08 -1.68 8.05
CA GLN A 96 6.30 -1.48 9.48
C GLN A 96 6.06 -2.74 10.33
N ARG A 97 5.37 -3.72 9.78
CA ARG A 97 4.92 -4.94 10.48
C ARG A 97 5.99 -5.66 11.32
N PRO A 98 7.24 -5.86 10.83
CA PRO A 98 8.25 -6.58 11.58
C PRO A 98 8.67 -5.90 12.90
N ALA A 99 8.45 -4.60 13.02
CA ALA A 99 8.87 -3.80 14.18
C ALA A 99 7.79 -3.64 15.27
N LEU A 100 6.61 -4.26 15.08
CA LEU A 100 5.44 -4.02 15.90
C LEU A 100 4.99 -5.26 16.67
N PRO A 101 4.37 -5.08 17.86
CA PRO A 101 3.82 -6.19 18.63
C PRO A 101 2.61 -6.83 17.93
N ALA A 102 2.39 -8.12 18.16
CA ALA A 102 1.34 -8.90 17.48
C ALA A 102 -0.08 -8.26 17.54
N PRO A 103 -0.54 -7.71 18.68
CA PRO A 103 -1.85 -7.05 18.73
C PRO A 103 -1.94 -5.81 17.82
N ALA A 104 -0.86 -5.03 17.71
CA ALA A 104 -0.81 -3.87 16.82
C ALA A 104 -0.85 -4.31 15.34
N VAL A 105 -0.19 -5.40 14.99
CA VAL A 105 -0.22 -5.98 13.64
C VAL A 105 -1.62 -6.37 13.21
N THR A 106 -2.42 -6.95 14.11
CA THR A 106 -3.83 -7.30 13.81
C THR A 106 -4.65 -6.05 13.53
N LEU A 107 -4.57 -5.02 14.37
CA LEU A 107 -5.27 -3.76 14.16
C LEU A 107 -4.83 -3.06 12.87
N MET A 108 -3.56 -3.12 12.52
CA MET A 108 -3.09 -2.59 11.24
C MET A 108 -3.69 -3.31 10.02
N GLN A 109 -3.97 -4.63 10.15
CA GLN A 109 -4.70 -5.36 9.10
C GLN A 109 -6.13 -4.86 8.96
N ASP A 110 -6.82 -4.63 10.08
CA ASP A 110 -8.19 -4.11 10.10
C ASP A 110 -8.23 -2.69 9.50
N ILE A 111 -7.30 -1.83 9.90
CA ILE A 111 -7.13 -0.47 9.33
C ILE A 111 -6.88 -0.55 7.82
N GLY A 112 -6.00 -1.44 7.36
CA GLY A 112 -5.73 -1.63 5.93
C GLY A 112 -6.96 -2.03 5.13
N LEU A 113 -7.77 -2.96 5.66
CA LEU A 113 -9.03 -3.37 5.03
C LEU A 113 -10.06 -2.23 4.97
N ARG A 114 -10.15 -1.41 6.02
CA ARG A 114 -11.04 -0.23 6.03
C ARG A 114 -10.57 0.84 5.03
N LEU A 115 -9.28 1.06 4.92
CA LEU A 115 -8.71 1.98 3.93
C LEU A 115 -8.98 1.50 2.50
N ASP A 116 -8.91 0.19 2.24
CA ASP A 116 -9.30 -0.39 0.95
C ASP A 116 -10.79 -0.12 0.63
N GLN A 117 -11.68 -0.26 1.62
CA GLN A 117 -13.11 0.02 1.47
C GLN A 117 -13.38 1.52 1.25
N LEU A 118 -12.61 2.38 1.89
CA LEU A 118 -12.72 3.83 1.76
C LEU A 118 -12.13 4.36 0.45
N ALA A 119 -11.15 3.68 -0.13
CA ALA A 119 -10.40 4.15 -1.30
C ALA A 119 -11.27 4.57 -2.50
N PRO A 120 -12.36 3.86 -2.90
CA PRO A 120 -13.23 4.31 -3.99
C PRO A 120 -13.94 5.63 -3.69
N GLN A 121 -14.34 5.83 -2.44
CA GLN A 121 -15.01 7.06 -2.00
C GLN A 121 -14.04 8.25 -2.00
N LEU A 122 -12.78 8.03 -1.59
CA LEU A 122 -11.74 9.04 -1.61
C LEU A 122 -11.39 9.52 -3.02
N GLN A 123 -11.56 8.66 -4.04
CA GLN A 123 -11.31 9.03 -5.43
C GLN A 123 -12.35 10.01 -5.99
N THR A 124 -13.56 10.02 -5.43
CA THR A 124 -14.66 10.89 -5.87
C THR A 124 -14.85 12.12 -5.00
N LEU A 125 -14.13 12.19 -3.88
CA LEU A 125 -14.23 13.27 -2.91
C LEU A 125 -13.39 14.47 -3.36
N ASP A 126 -13.94 15.68 -3.23
CA ASP A 126 -13.18 16.91 -3.48
C ASP A 126 -12.06 17.04 -2.43
N GLU A 127 -10.85 17.38 -2.88
CA GLU A 127 -9.70 17.56 -1.98
C GLU A 127 -9.89 18.68 -0.96
N ASN A 128 -10.75 19.65 -1.24
CA ASN A 128 -11.10 20.74 -0.35
C ASN A 128 -12.22 20.39 0.64
N ASP A 129 -12.85 19.23 0.49
CA ASP A 129 -13.88 18.76 1.42
C ASP A 129 -13.27 18.62 2.83
N PRO A 130 -13.96 19.08 3.88
CA PRO A 130 -13.52 18.88 5.26
C PRO A 130 -13.20 17.41 5.59
N ALA A 131 -14.03 16.47 5.13
CA ALA A 131 -13.80 15.04 5.35
C ALA A 131 -12.51 14.55 4.64
N ALA A 132 -12.21 15.06 3.45
CA ALA A 132 -10.97 14.76 2.74
C ALA A 132 -9.73 15.21 3.53
N ARG A 133 -9.78 16.40 4.11
CA ARG A 133 -8.69 16.94 4.95
C ARG A 133 -8.49 16.15 6.23
N GLU A 134 -9.59 15.73 6.86
CA GLU A 134 -9.53 14.92 8.08
C GLU A 134 -8.94 13.54 7.81
N VAL A 135 -9.36 12.86 6.73
CA VAL A 135 -8.77 11.58 6.31
C VAL A 135 -7.28 11.74 6.03
N ARG A 136 -6.89 12.80 5.29
CA ARG A 136 -5.47 13.06 5.00
C ARG A 136 -4.65 13.24 6.27
N LYS A 137 -5.14 13.99 7.23
CA LYS A 137 -4.49 14.22 8.51
C LYS A 137 -4.38 12.93 9.35
N LEU A 138 -5.48 12.18 9.43
CA LEU A 138 -5.50 10.95 10.22
C LEU A 138 -4.57 9.88 9.64
N VAL A 139 -4.67 9.63 8.34
CA VAL A 139 -3.97 8.54 7.65
C VAL A 139 -2.56 8.94 7.22
N GLY A 140 -2.37 10.19 6.79
CA GLY A 140 -1.09 10.69 6.31
C GLY A 140 -0.16 11.23 7.40
N GLU A 141 -0.70 11.61 8.56
CA GLU A 141 0.10 12.20 9.65
C GLU A 141 -0.02 11.40 10.95
N HIS A 142 -1.20 11.31 11.55
CA HIS A 142 -1.35 10.72 12.89
C HIS A 142 -1.00 9.26 12.96
N LEU A 143 -1.43 8.45 11.99
CA LEU A 143 -1.12 7.03 11.94
C LEU A 143 0.39 6.77 11.81
N PRO A 144 1.13 7.42 10.87
CA PRO A 144 2.57 7.31 10.80
C PRO A 144 3.30 7.84 12.05
N GLU A 145 2.85 8.94 12.63
CA GLU A 145 3.47 9.51 13.83
C GLU A 145 3.37 8.58 15.04
N LEU A 146 2.20 7.96 15.24
CA LEU A 146 1.98 6.99 16.31
C LEU A 146 2.92 5.78 16.19
N ILE A 147 3.01 5.19 14.99
CA ILE A 147 3.87 4.03 14.73
C ILE A 147 5.34 4.39 14.86
N ASN A 148 5.77 5.51 14.29
CA ASN A 148 7.15 5.96 14.37
C ASN A 148 7.54 6.37 15.81
N GLY A 149 6.60 6.92 16.57
CA GLY A 149 6.78 7.21 17.99
C GLY A 149 7.13 5.94 18.76
N TYR A 150 6.36 4.87 18.59
CA TYR A 150 6.64 3.58 19.21
C TYR A 150 8.00 2.99 18.78
N LYS A 151 8.35 3.09 17.49
CA LYS A 151 9.62 2.56 16.96
C LYS A 151 10.85 3.26 17.51
N LYS A 152 10.74 4.53 17.89
CA LYS A 152 11.83 5.30 18.52
C LYS A 152 12.11 4.89 19.96
N ILE A 153 11.21 4.15 20.62
CA ILE A 153 11.39 3.69 21.99
C ILE A 153 12.42 2.56 22.00
N PRO A 154 13.49 2.65 22.81
CA PRO A 154 14.47 1.58 22.99
C PRO A 154 13.80 0.29 23.48
N ASP A 155 14.26 -0.87 23.01
CA ASP A 155 13.67 -2.17 23.35
C ASP A 155 13.65 -2.44 24.85
N SER A 156 14.67 -1.95 25.58
CA SER A 156 14.74 -2.05 27.04
C SER A 156 13.62 -1.31 27.79
N LEU A 157 12.96 -0.37 27.14
CA LEU A 157 11.86 0.43 27.70
C LEU A 157 10.48 0.01 27.19
N LYS A 158 10.40 -0.78 26.12
CA LYS A 158 9.12 -1.20 25.52
C LYS A 158 8.25 -2.04 26.46
N HIS A 159 8.85 -2.68 27.47
CA HIS A 159 8.15 -3.49 28.47
C HIS A 159 7.94 -2.78 29.80
N LYS A 160 8.48 -1.56 29.96
CA LYS A 160 8.31 -0.77 31.19
C LYS A 160 7.03 0.05 31.11
N GLU A 161 6.28 0.04 32.20
CA GLU A 161 5.10 0.90 32.32
C GLU A 161 5.51 2.37 32.48
N HIS A 162 4.83 3.21 31.76
CA HIS A 162 4.89 4.66 31.88
C HIS A 162 3.46 5.21 31.87
N ALA A 163 3.10 5.99 32.90
CA ALA A 163 1.73 6.47 33.07
C ALA A 163 0.66 5.35 33.14
N GLY A 164 0.97 4.22 33.76
CA GLY A 164 0.05 3.10 33.97
C GLY A 164 -0.16 2.17 32.76
N LYS A 165 0.58 2.38 31.67
CA LYS A 165 0.53 1.53 30.46
C LYS A 165 1.92 1.31 29.89
N THR A 166 2.12 0.11 29.29
CA THR A 166 3.34 -0.11 28.51
C THR A 166 3.24 0.62 27.16
N PRO A 167 4.39 0.96 26.53
CA PRO A 167 4.40 1.53 25.17
C PRO A 167 3.62 0.71 24.14
N ALA A 168 3.65 -0.62 24.25
CA ALA A 168 2.88 -1.52 23.39
C ALA A 168 1.36 -1.34 23.59
N GLN A 169 0.90 -1.19 24.84
CA GLN A 169 -0.51 -0.92 25.14
C GLN A 169 -0.92 0.47 24.63
N GLN A 170 -0.09 1.49 24.81
CA GLN A 170 -0.35 2.84 24.30
C GLN A 170 -0.50 2.84 22.77
N LEU A 171 0.39 2.14 22.06
CA LEU A 171 0.30 1.96 20.61
C LEU A 171 -1.02 1.29 20.21
N VAL A 172 -1.38 0.18 20.85
CA VAL A 172 -2.62 -0.57 20.57
C VAL A 172 -3.85 0.31 20.81
N ASP A 173 -3.89 1.06 21.91
CA ASP A 173 -5.01 1.96 22.22
C ASP A 173 -5.11 3.09 21.18
N GLY A 174 -3.99 3.68 20.78
CA GLY A 174 -3.93 4.68 19.73
C GLY A 174 -4.42 4.14 18.38
N LEU A 175 -3.98 2.93 17.98
CA LEU A 175 -4.44 2.29 16.76
C LEU A 175 -5.94 1.98 16.78
N LYS A 176 -6.50 1.55 17.92
CA LYS A 176 -7.97 1.38 18.08
C LYS A 176 -8.73 2.68 17.90
N THR A 177 -8.17 3.78 18.39
CA THR A 177 -8.79 5.09 18.21
C THR A 177 -8.80 5.50 16.75
N ILE A 178 -7.67 5.31 16.04
CA ILE A 178 -7.55 5.58 14.60
C ILE A 178 -8.51 4.69 13.79
N ASP A 179 -8.60 3.40 14.11
CA ASP A 179 -9.51 2.46 13.42
C ASP A 179 -10.98 2.90 13.55
N ARG A 180 -11.40 3.28 14.76
CA ARG A 180 -12.76 3.80 15.01
C ARG A 180 -13.02 5.11 14.26
N GLU A 181 -12.04 5.99 14.19
CA GLU A 181 -12.18 7.26 13.51
C GLU A 181 -12.32 7.06 11.99
N ILE A 182 -11.54 6.16 11.38
CA ILE A 182 -11.69 5.77 9.98
C ILE A 182 -13.10 5.21 9.71
N GLU A 183 -13.63 4.38 10.60
CA GLU A 183 -15.00 3.85 10.50
C GLU A 183 -16.05 4.97 10.54
N THR A 184 -15.88 5.91 11.47
CA THR A 184 -16.77 7.07 11.61
C THR A 184 -16.77 7.93 10.35
N MET A 185 -15.59 8.24 9.82
CA MET A 185 -15.42 9.02 8.58
C MET A 185 -16.03 8.31 7.37
N THR A 186 -15.82 7.00 7.25
CA THR A 186 -16.43 6.19 6.18
C THR A 186 -17.96 6.28 6.22
N GLY A 187 -18.55 6.19 7.42
CA GLY A 187 -20.00 6.33 7.62
C GLY A 187 -20.50 7.74 7.28
N GLN A 188 -19.73 8.79 7.58
CA GLN A 188 -20.10 10.18 7.27
C GLN A 188 -20.08 10.45 5.75
N ILE A 189 -19.02 10.02 5.06
CA ILE A 189 -18.89 10.15 3.60
C ILE A 189 -20.02 9.40 2.90
N SER A 190 -20.30 8.16 3.31
CA SER A 190 -21.38 7.36 2.74
C SER A 190 -22.77 8.00 2.93
N ARG A 191 -23.04 8.60 4.10
CA ARG A 191 -24.31 9.32 4.35
C ARG A 191 -24.44 10.55 3.46
N GLY A 192 -23.36 11.31 3.29
CA GLY A 192 -23.36 12.46 2.38
C GLY A 192 -23.70 12.09 0.94
N GLU A 193 -23.22 10.95 0.44
CA GLU A 193 -23.57 10.46 -0.90
C GLU A 193 -25.04 10.00 -0.98
N LEU A 194 -25.58 9.36 0.05
CA LEU A 194 -26.99 9.00 0.11
C LEU A 194 -27.90 10.25 0.12
N ASP A 195 -27.52 11.29 0.85
CA ASP A 195 -28.28 12.55 0.86
C ASP A 195 -28.28 13.23 -0.52
N LYS A 196 -27.14 13.25 -1.20
CA LYS A 196 -27.04 13.77 -2.59
C LYS A 196 -27.94 12.97 -3.54
N LEU A 197 -27.97 11.63 -3.41
CA LEU A 197 -28.83 10.77 -4.22
C LEU A 197 -30.31 11.07 -3.95
N ALA A 198 -30.71 11.20 -2.69
CA ALA A 198 -32.10 11.52 -2.30
C ALA A 198 -32.55 12.89 -2.86
N VAL A 199 -31.69 13.90 -2.78
CA VAL A 199 -31.97 15.22 -3.37
C VAL A 199 -32.13 15.14 -4.89
N ARG A 200 -31.25 14.39 -5.55
CA ARG A 200 -31.33 14.21 -7.02
C ARG A 200 -32.57 13.42 -7.44
N GLY A 201 -32.94 12.38 -6.68
CA GLY A 201 -34.16 11.62 -6.91
C GLY A 201 -35.39 12.49 -6.84
N ARG A 202 -35.52 13.28 -5.76
CA ARG A 202 -36.64 14.22 -5.57
C ARG A 202 -36.71 15.30 -6.66
N TYR A 203 -35.54 15.79 -7.13
CA TYR A 203 -35.48 16.74 -8.24
C TYR A 203 -36.02 16.12 -9.54
N LEU A 204 -35.68 14.87 -9.84
CA LEU A 204 -36.16 14.17 -11.03
C LEU A 204 -37.67 13.91 -10.95
N GLU A 205 -38.18 13.48 -9.81
CA GLU A 205 -39.61 13.31 -9.56
C GLU A 205 -40.38 14.64 -9.82
N MET A 206 -39.93 15.74 -9.21
CA MET A 206 -40.57 17.05 -9.43
C MET A 206 -40.51 17.52 -10.87
N ARG A 207 -39.45 17.20 -11.60
CA ARG A 207 -39.27 17.67 -12.97
C ARG A 207 -40.01 16.85 -14.01
N TYR A 208 -40.14 15.54 -13.80
CA TYR A 208 -40.68 14.63 -14.81
C TYR A 208 -42.07 14.09 -14.44
N ASP A 209 -42.41 13.95 -13.16
CA ASP A 209 -43.73 13.51 -12.72
C ASP A 209 -44.82 14.58 -12.96
N ASN A 210 -44.45 15.87 -12.85
CA ASN A 210 -45.34 16.98 -13.21
C ASN A 210 -45.54 17.16 -14.73
N ALA A 211 -44.80 16.42 -15.56
CA ALA A 211 -44.94 16.49 -17.03
C ALA A 211 -45.98 15.49 -17.57
N GLU A 212 -46.48 14.57 -16.76
CA GLU A 212 -47.46 13.54 -17.17
C GLU A 212 -48.91 13.88 -16.75
N THR A 213 -49.19 15.10 -16.27
CA THR A 213 -50.57 15.53 -16.03
C THR A 213 -50.96 16.57 -17.10
N PRO A 214 -51.40 16.15 -18.33
CA PRO A 214 -52.12 17.06 -19.23
C PRO A 214 -53.53 17.23 -18.67
N GLY A 215 -53.90 18.48 -18.34
CA GLY A 215 -55.25 18.88 -17.99
C GLY A 215 -56.23 18.80 -19.17
#